data_9894c76892208e6ae3ae17bc53c27f5a
#
_entry.id   9894c76892208e6ae3ae17bc53c27f5a
#
_cell.length_a   1.000
_cell.length_b   1.000
_cell.length_c   1.000
_cell.angle_alpha   90.00
_cell.angle_beta   90.00
_cell.angle_gamma   90.00
#
_symmetry.space_group_name_H-M   'P 1'
#
loop_
_entity.id
_entity.type
_entity.pdbx_description
1 polymer ?
#
loop_
_entity_poly.entity_id
_entity_poly.type
_entity_poly.pdbx_seq_one_letter_code
_entity_poly.pdbx_strand_id
1 'polypeptide(L)'
;PETGQPVPEGQYGELVLTTLRRRGMPLVRYRTGDLGRMIAEPCACGCLKPRLDKVEGRLDDSVRLSGGKVLSMHILDELLFALDEVEDFQASYNAVQKHLTVAVMKKAGYADAVGSRVKNVKAALTEYFGNCLTVAVIEKEISPYIGSGKRRLIIEEK
;
A
#
# COMPACT_ATOMS: atom_id res chain seq x y z
N PRO A 1 13.20 4.25 10.49
CA PRO A 1 13.76 5.42 9.79
C PRO A 1 14.40 6.42 10.76
N GLU A 2 13.83 6.59 11.94
CA GLU A 2 14.25 7.57 12.96
C GLU A 2 15.60 7.25 13.60
N THR A 3 15.88 5.97 13.79
CA THR A 3 17.12 5.53 14.45
C THR A 3 18.31 5.37 13.50
N GLY A 4 18.05 5.26 12.18
CA GLY A 4 19.08 4.95 11.17
C GLY A 4 19.69 3.56 11.30
N GLN A 5 19.15 2.70 12.18
CA GLN A 5 19.61 1.34 12.38
C GLN A 5 18.93 0.36 11.41
N PRO A 6 19.60 -0.72 10.99
CA PRO A 6 18.99 -1.78 10.23
C PRO A 6 17.83 -2.43 11.01
N VAL A 7 16.76 -2.76 10.32
CA VAL A 7 15.66 -3.56 10.89
C VAL A 7 16.02 -5.06 10.85
N PRO A 8 15.50 -5.88 11.77
CA PRO A 8 15.63 -7.33 11.70
C PRO A 8 15.11 -7.90 10.38
N GLU A 9 15.66 -9.04 9.94
CA GLU A 9 15.17 -9.76 8.76
C GLU A 9 13.68 -10.08 8.90
N GLY A 10 12.96 -10.00 7.80
CA GLY A 10 11.51 -10.21 7.77
C GLY A 10 10.67 -9.02 8.23
N GLN A 11 11.28 -7.98 8.79
CA GLN A 11 10.57 -6.76 9.16
C GLN A 11 10.66 -5.69 8.05
N TYR A 12 9.61 -4.90 7.94
CA TYR A 12 9.58 -3.78 7.01
C TYR A 12 10.42 -2.61 7.51
N GLY A 13 11.21 -2.06 6.60
CA GLY A 13 12.03 -0.87 6.83
C GLY A 13 12.13 -0.02 5.57
N GLU A 14 12.68 1.18 5.70
CA GLU A 14 13.00 2.01 4.54
C GLU A 14 14.17 1.41 3.76
N LEU A 15 14.01 1.33 2.43
CA LEU A 15 15.08 0.86 1.56
C LEU A 15 16.16 1.92 1.42
N VAL A 16 17.39 1.50 1.71
CA VAL A 16 18.59 2.34 1.59
C VAL A 16 19.56 1.70 0.61
N LEU A 17 19.91 2.42 -0.45
CA LEU A 17 20.73 1.90 -1.55
C LEU A 17 22.13 2.49 -1.56
N THR A 18 23.11 1.64 -1.87
CA THR A 18 24.46 2.05 -2.26
C THR A 18 24.84 1.40 -3.57
N THR A 19 25.16 2.21 -4.58
CA THR A 19 25.55 1.70 -5.89
C THR A 19 27.02 1.33 -5.90
N LEU A 20 27.34 0.07 -6.29
CA LEU A 20 28.71 -0.43 -6.26
C LEU A 20 29.50 -0.21 -7.55
N ARG A 21 28.82 -0.09 -8.71
CA ARG A 21 29.47 -0.03 -10.02
C ARG A 21 29.14 1.21 -10.84
N ARG A 22 28.29 2.09 -10.33
CA ARG A 22 27.87 3.30 -11.05
C ARG A 22 28.91 4.41 -10.85
N ARG A 23 29.59 4.81 -11.94
CA ARG A 23 30.63 5.84 -11.91
C ARG A 23 30.09 7.26 -12.06
N GLY A 24 29.04 7.44 -12.88
CA GLY A 24 28.33 8.72 -12.97
C GLY A 24 27.21 8.77 -11.95
N MET A 25 27.21 9.75 -11.05
CA MET A 25 26.24 9.93 -9.97
C MET A 25 26.14 8.70 -9.04
N PRO A 26 27.17 8.39 -8.27
CA PRO A 26 27.13 7.30 -7.28
C PRO A 26 26.15 7.65 -6.17
N LEU A 27 25.34 6.68 -5.77
CA LEU A 27 24.46 6.78 -4.62
C LEU A 27 25.11 6.08 -3.43
N VAL A 28 25.30 6.77 -2.34
CA VAL A 28 25.84 6.22 -1.09
C VAL A 28 24.81 6.40 0.01
N ARG A 29 24.31 5.29 0.56
CA ARG A 29 23.26 5.27 1.59
C ARG A 29 22.06 6.14 1.21
N TYR A 30 21.69 6.09 -0.07
CA TYR A 30 20.56 6.84 -0.59
C TYR A 30 19.26 6.26 -0.06
N ARG A 31 18.50 7.07 0.66
CA ARG A 31 17.17 6.73 1.16
C ARG A 31 16.18 6.86 0.01
N THR A 32 15.52 5.75 -0.37
CA THR A 32 14.57 5.75 -1.50
C THR A 32 13.20 6.30 -1.12
N GLY A 33 12.88 6.29 0.17
CA GLY A 33 11.53 6.53 0.67
C GLY A 33 10.57 5.37 0.43
N ASP A 34 11.06 4.24 -0.05
CA ASP A 34 10.23 3.06 -0.30
C ASP A 34 10.31 2.09 0.87
N LEU A 35 9.19 1.42 1.17
CA LEU A 35 9.05 0.43 2.23
C LEU A 35 9.24 -0.97 1.68
N GLY A 36 10.19 -1.71 2.25
CA GLY A 36 10.46 -3.10 1.85
C GLY A 36 11.01 -3.92 3.01
N ARG A 37 11.15 -5.21 2.79
CA ARG A 37 11.76 -6.14 3.74
C ARG A 37 12.67 -7.14 3.03
N MET A 38 13.67 -7.63 3.74
CA MET A 38 14.51 -8.74 3.27
C MET A 38 13.81 -10.07 3.57
N ILE A 39 13.85 -10.98 2.60
CA ILE A 39 13.30 -12.33 2.74
C ILE A 39 14.37 -13.20 3.41
N ALA A 40 14.04 -13.77 4.57
CA ALA A 40 14.95 -14.63 5.33
C ALA A 40 15.12 -16.03 4.72
N GLU A 41 14.06 -16.56 4.04
CA GLU A 41 14.09 -17.89 3.48
C GLU A 41 15.04 -18.00 2.29
N PRO A 42 15.74 -19.13 2.12
CA PRO A 42 16.59 -19.39 0.97
C PRO A 42 15.82 -19.33 -0.35
N CYS A 43 16.49 -18.93 -1.42
CA CYS A 43 15.88 -18.96 -2.75
C CYS A 43 15.72 -20.41 -3.24
N ALA A 44 14.56 -20.76 -3.76
CA ALA A 44 14.28 -22.11 -4.32
C ALA A 44 15.26 -22.50 -5.46
N CYS A 45 15.91 -21.54 -6.13
CA CYS A 45 16.91 -21.80 -7.15
C CYS A 45 18.33 -22.05 -6.60
N GLY A 46 18.52 -22.11 -5.27
CA GLY A 46 19.81 -22.28 -4.62
C GLY A 46 20.70 -21.02 -4.58
N CYS A 47 20.20 -19.86 -5.02
CA CYS A 47 20.96 -18.61 -4.95
C CYS A 47 21.10 -18.15 -3.50
N LEU A 48 22.36 -17.90 -3.07
CA LEU A 48 22.68 -17.46 -1.71
C LEU A 48 22.62 -15.93 -1.51
N LYS A 49 22.28 -15.17 -2.55
CA LYS A 49 22.17 -13.72 -2.44
C LYS A 49 20.96 -13.31 -1.63
N PRO A 50 21.08 -12.28 -0.80
CA PRO A 50 19.93 -11.69 -0.12
C PRO A 50 18.82 -11.33 -1.11
N ARG A 51 17.57 -11.56 -0.73
CA ARG A 51 16.40 -11.26 -1.55
C ARG A 51 15.58 -10.15 -0.91
N LEU A 52 15.20 -9.18 -1.73
CA LEU A 52 14.21 -8.18 -1.36
C LEU A 52 12.83 -8.70 -1.73
N ASP A 53 11.89 -8.57 -0.81
CA ASP A 53 10.47 -8.80 -1.08
C ASP A 53 9.90 -7.67 -1.95
N LYS A 54 8.65 -7.82 -2.37
CA LYS A 54 7.94 -6.79 -3.10
C LYS A 54 7.92 -5.49 -2.29
N VAL A 55 8.13 -4.38 -2.98
CA VAL A 55 8.06 -3.05 -2.37
C VAL A 55 6.60 -2.72 -2.05
N GLU A 56 6.30 -2.40 -0.79
CA GLU A 56 4.94 -2.16 -0.30
C GLU A 56 4.44 -0.72 -0.50
N GLY A 57 5.20 0.09 -1.23
CA GLY A 57 4.88 1.49 -1.50
C GLY A 57 5.83 2.46 -0.82
N ARG A 58 5.42 3.73 -0.71
CA ARG A 58 6.25 4.78 -0.12
C ARG A 58 6.01 4.92 1.37
N LEU A 59 7.07 5.26 2.09
CA LEU A 59 7.02 5.47 3.53
C LEU A 59 6.02 6.57 3.91
N ASP A 60 6.05 7.70 3.17
CA ASP A 60 5.19 8.86 3.41
C ASP A 60 3.70 8.61 3.07
N ASP A 61 3.43 7.61 2.22
CA ASP A 61 2.08 7.23 1.80
C ASP A 61 1.63 5.90 2.44
N SER A 62 2.24 5.53 3.58
CA SER A 62 1.94 4.26 4.26
C SER A 62 1.76 4.43 5.77
N VAL A 63 0.89 3.59 6.34
CA VAL A 63 0.62 3.54 7.78
C VAL A 63 0.87 2.13 8.28
N ARG A 64 1.67 1.98 9.33
CA ARG A 64 1.86 0.71 10.02
C ARG A 64 0.70 0.47 10.98
N LEU A 65 0.02 -0.64 10.77
CA LEU A 65 -1.10 -1.07 11.61
C LEU A 65 -0.64 -2.10 12.66
N SER A 66 -1.53 -2.41 13.59
CA SER A 66 -1.33 -3.51 14.54
C SER A 66 -1.15 -4.86 13.81
N GLY A 67 -0.40 -5.79 14.41
CA GLY A 67 -0.14 -7.10 13.81
C GLY A 67 0.83 -7.08 12.63
N GLY A 68 1.60 -5.99 12.45
CA GLY A 68 2.63 -5.87 11.40
C GLY A 68 2.09 -5.63 9.99
N LYS A 69 0.80 -5.40 9.83
CA LYS A 69 0.19 -5.03 8.53
C LYS A 69 0.54 -3.60 8.16
N VAL A 70 0.56 -3.34 6.86
CA VAL A 70 0.79 -2.01 6.29
C VAL A 70 -0.44 -1.60 5.49
N LEU A 71 -0.91 -0.38 5.72
CA LEU A 71 -1.89 0.29 4.86
C LEU A 71 -1.12 1.23 3.93
N SER A 72 -1.17 0.98 2.63
CA SER A 72 -0.56 1.83 1.60
C SER A 72 -1.42 1.84 0.35
N MET A 73 -1.22 2.82 -0.53
CA MET A 73 -1.90 2.84 -1.83
C MET A 73 -1.61 1.59 -2.64
N HIS A 74 -0.38 1.06 -2.56
CA HIS A 74 -0.01 -0.16 -3.28
C HIS A 74 -0.85 -1.36 -2.85
N ILE A 75 -1.03 -1.59 -1.55
CA ILE A 75 -1.89 -2.65 -1.01
C ILE A 75 -3.35 -2.45 -1.45
N LEU A 76 -3.84 -1.19 -1.39
CA LEU A 76 -5.19 -0.88 -1.83
C LEU A 76 -5.37 -1.11 -3.34
N ASP A 77 -4.38 -0.75 -4.16
CA ASP A 77 -4.38 -1.04 -5.60
C ASP A 77 -4.48 -2.55 -5.88
N GLU A 78 -3.69 -3.37 -5.19
CA GLU A 78 -3.73 -4.82 -5.35
C GLU A 78 -5.09 -5.42 -4.97
N LEU A 79 -5.66 -4.98 -3.85
CA LEU A 79 -6.94 -5.50 -3.36
C LEU A 79 -8.12 -5.04 -4.20
N LEU A 80 -8.14 -3.77 -4.62
CA LEU A 80 -9.32 -3.17 -5.24
C LEU A 80 -9.35 -3.35 -6.75
N PHE A 81 -8.20 -3.32 -7.45
CA PHE A 81 -8.16 -3.62 -8.89
C PHE A 81 -8.21 -5.10 -9.22
N ALA A 82 -8.14 -5.98 -8.22
CA ALA A 82 -8.49 -7.39 -8.38
C ALA A 82 -10.02 -7.59 -8.55
N LEU A 83 -10.82 -6.56 -8.24
CA LEU A 83 -12.28 -6.58 -8.38
C LEU A 83 -12.66 -5.93 -9.73
N ASP A 84 -13.25 -6.70 -10.64
CA ASP A 84 -13.59 -6.25 -12.01
C ASP A 84 -14.55 -5.06 -12.05
N GLU A 85 -15.34 -4.89 -10.99
CA GLU A 85 -16.32 -3.81 -10.86
C GLU A 85 -15.75 -2.46 -10.47
N VAL A 86 -14.49 -2.39 -10.05
CA VAL A 86 -13.83 -1.16 -9.62
C VAL A 86 -13.02 -0.56 -10.77
N GLU A 87 -13.39 0.65 -11.20
CA GLU A 87 -12.63 1.41 -12.20
C GLU A 87 -11.53 2.23 -11.55
N ASP A 88 -11.86 2.90 -10.47
CA ASP A 88 -10.93 3.74 -9.72
C ASP A 88 -11.42 3.94 -8.28
N PHE A 89 -10.55 4.44 -7.39
CA PHE A 89 -10.93 4.71 -6.02
C PHE A 89 -10.06 5.81 -5.39
N GLN A 90 -10.55 6.38 -4.32
CA GLN A 90 -9.83 7.27 -3.42
C GLN A 90 -9.92 6.73 -2.01
N ALA A 91 -8.82 6.80 -1.26
CA ALA A 91 -8.78 6.33 0.12
C ALA A 91 -8.32 7.44 1.06
N SER A 92 -9.00 7.56 2.20
CA SER A 92 -8.59 8.37 3.34
C SER A 92 -8.56 7.52 4.61
N TYR A 93 -7.56 7.74 5.44
CA TYR A 93 -7.38 7.03 6.70
C TYR A 93 -7.27 8.02 7.86
N ASN A 94 -8.17 7.89 8.83
CA ASN A 94 -8.11 8.62 10.08
C ASN A 94 -7.32 7.80 11.11
N ALA A 95 -6.16 8.31 11.51
CA ALA A 95 -5.25 7.59 12.40
C ALA A 95 -5.78 7.49 13.84
N VAL A 96 -6.54 8.49 14.31
CA VAL A 96 -7.11 8.54 15.66
C VAL A 96 -8.21 7.50 15.81
N GLN A 97 -9.12 7.45 14.84
CA GLN A 97 -10.28 6.54 14.85
C GLN A 97 -9.93 5.15 14.30
N LYS A 98 -8.74 4.98 13.72
CA LYS A 98 -8.35 3.77 12.96
C LYS A 98 -9.40 3.41 11.91
N HIS A 99 -9.84 4.42 11.16
CA HIS A 99 -10.93 4.30 10.21
C HIS A 99 -10.45 4.57 8.78
N LEU A 100 -10.66 3.60 7.90
CA LEU A 100 -10.38 3.70 6.46
C LEU A 100 -11.69 3.97 5.72
N THR A 101 -11.76 5.08 5.00
CA THR A 101 -12.84 5.39 4.07
C THR A 101 -12.34 5.21 2.65
N VAL A 102 -13.04 4.39 1.87
CA VAL A 102 -12.73 4.17 0.45
C VAL A 102 -13.92 4.62 -0.40
N ALA A 103 -13.68 5.61 -1.24
CA ALA A 103 -14.63 6.05 -2.27
C ALA A 103 -14.30 5.34 -3.57
N VAL A 104 -15.21 4.48 -4.06
CA VAL A 104 -15.02 3.70 -5.28
C VAL A 104 -15.81 4.29 -6.44
N MET A 105 -15.21 4.22 -7.63
CA MET A 105 -15.84 4.63 -8.87
C MET A 105 -16.28 3.40 -9.67
N LYS A 106 -17.46 3.51 -10.27
CA LYS A 106 -18.08 2.47 -11.07
C LYS A 106 -17.43 2.36 -12.44
N LYS A 107 -17.08 1.15 -12.86
CA LYS A 107 -16.67 0.89 -14.23
C LYS A 107 -17.85 1.06 -15.19
N ALA A 108 -17.67 1.88 -16.23
CA ALA A 108 -18.71 2.12 -17.21
C ALA A 108 -19.13 0.82 -17.89
N GLY A 109 -20.46 0.60 -18.04
CA GLY A 109 -21.01 -0.59 -18.68
C GLY A 109 -21.05 -1.85 -17.79
N TYR A 110 -20.57 -1.78 -16.55
CA TYR A 110 -20.69 -2.90 -15.62
C TYR A 110 -22.10 -2.92 -15.00
N ALA A 111 -22.87 -3.95 -15.34
CA ALA A 111 -24.21 -4.17 -14.76
C ALA A 111 -24.04 -4.77 -13.36
N ASP A 112 -24.30 -3.97 -12.35
CA ASP A 112 -24.16 -4.36 -10.96
C ASP A 112 -25.51 -4.43 -10.26
N ALA A 113 -25.71 -5.46 -9.43
CA ALA A 113 -26.81 -5.46 -8.48
C ALA A 113 -26.53 -4.33 -7.46
N VAL A 114 -27.53 -3.49 -7.23
CA VAL A 114 -27.41 -2.29 -6.37
C VAL A 114 -26.74 -2.65 -5.03
N GLY A 115 -25.60 -2.04 -4.76
CA GLY A 115 -24.84 -2.23 -3.53
C GLY A 115 -23.93 -3.48 -3.47
N SER A 116 -23.84 -4.30 -4.53
CA SER A 116 -22.94 -5.47 -4.57
C SER A 116 -21.49 -5.06 -4.50
N ARG A 117 -21.07 -4.06 -5.28
CA ARG A 117 -19.69 -3.54 -5.30
C ARG A 117 -19.22 -3.05 -3.94
N VAL A 118 -20.01 -2.22 -3.28
CA VAL A 118 -19.69 -1.72 -1.93
C VAL A 118 -19.48 -2.88 -0.96
N LYS A 119 -20.31 -3.93 -1.06
CA LYS A 119 -20.17 -5.13 -0.22
C LYS A 119 -18.90 -5.91 -0.54
N ASN A 120 -18.58 -6.12 -1.83
CA ASN A 120 -17.40 -6.86 -2.26
C ASN A 120 -16.12 -6.14 -1.88
N VAL A 121 -16.04 -4.83 -2.15
CA VAL A 121 -14.91 -3.99 -1.74
C VAL A 121 -14.74 -4.02 -0.21
N LYS A 122 -15.83 -3.85 0.54
CA LYS A 122 -15.79 -3.90 2.00
C LYS A 122 -15.35 -5.27 2.51
N ALA A 123 -15.82 -6.35 1.90
CA ALA A 123 -15.42 -7.70 2.27
C ALA A 123 -13.93 -7.94 2.05
N ALA A 124 -13.39 -7.60 0.87
CA ALA A 124 -11.97 -7.74 0.55
C ALA A 124 -11.07 -6.96 1.51
N LEU A 125 -11.42 -5.70 1.79
CA LEU A 125 -10.68 -4.87 2.74
C LEU A 125 -10.76 -5.40 4.18
N THR A 126 -11.94 -5.87 4.61
CA THR A 126 -12.14 -6.42 5.94
C THR A 126 -11.40 -7.75 6.11
N GLU A 127 -11.38 -8.60 5.09
CA GLU A 127 -10.64 -9.85 5.09
C GLU A 127 -9.13 -9.59 5.23
N TYR A 128 -8.59 -8.64 4.47
CA TYR A 128 -7.17 -8.32 4.51
C TYR A 128 -6.77 -7.65 5.83
N PHE A 129 -7.46 -6.58 6.24
CA PHE A 129 -7.07 -5.79 7.41
C PHE A 129 -7.57 -6.38 8.74
N GLY A 130 -8.63 -7.18 8.72
CA GLY A 130 -9.23 -7.78 9.94
C GLY A 130 -9.65 -6.70 10.93
N ASN A 131 -9.27 -6.89 12.19
CA ASN A 131 -9.61 -5.97 13.28
C ASN A 131 -8.60 -4.81 13.46
N CYS A 132 -7.65 -4.64 12.52
CA CYS A 132 -6.63 -3.58 12.64
C CYS A 132 -7.21 -2.18 12.43
N LEU A 133 -8.30 -2.09 11.65
CA LEU A 133 -9.01 -0.85 11.36
C LEU A 133 -10.48 -1.13 11.03
N THR A 134 -11.31 -0.09 11.07
CA THR A 134 -12.68 -0.13 10.57
C THR A 134 -12.74 0.38 9.13
N VAL A 135 -13.65 -0.18 8.32
CA VAL A 135 -13.76 0.14 6.88
C VAL A 135 -15.14 0.70 6.56
N ALA A 136 -15.17 1.87 5.94
CA ALA A 136 -16.33 2.41 5.24
C ALA A 136 -16.06 2.45 3.74
N VAL A 137 -17.05 2.07 2.94
CA VAL A 137 -17.00 2.14 1.48
C VAL A 137 -18.17 2.95 0.99
N ILE A 138 -17.90 3.94 0.14
CA ILE A 138 -18.90 4.80 -0.48
C ILE A 138 -18.74 4.78 -2.00
N GLU A 139 -19.83 4.92 -2.75
CA GLU A 139 -19.75 5.10 -4.20
C GLU A 139 -19.67 6.60 -4.55
N LYS A 140 -18.84 6.94 -5.54
CA LYS A 140 -18.76 8.28 -6.14
C LYS A 140 -18.82 8.17 -7.65
N GLU A 141 -19.47 9.14 -8.29
CA GLU A 141 -19.57 9.24 -9.75
C GLU A 141 -18.41 10.01 -10.39
N ILE A 142 -17.62 10.73 -9.61
CA ILE A 142 -16.56 11.65 -10.09
C ILE A 142 -15.22 10.98 -9.86
N SER A 143 -14.37 11.03 -10.91
CA SER A 143 -12.98 10.58 -10.80
C SER A 143 -12.28 11.24 -9.61
N PRO A 144 -11.64 10.44 -8.75
CA PRO A 144 -10.89 10.94 -7.61
C PRO A 144 -9.60 11.71 -8.00
N TYR A 145 -9.27 11.79 -9.28
CA TYR A 145 -8.09 12.51 -9.76
C TYR A 145 -8.28 14.02 -9.64
N ILE A 146 -7.72 14.59 -8.58
CA ILE A 146 -7.54 16.03 -8.42
C ILE A 146 -6.02 16.28 -8.47
N GLY A 147 -5.52 16.81 -9.60
CA GLY A 147 -4.13 17.25 -9.70
C GLY A 147 -3.18 16.31 -10.44
N SER A 148 -1.96 16.13 -9.99
CA SER A 148 -0.78 15.54 -10.67
C SER A 148 -0.86 14.07 -11.13
N GLY A 149 -2.01 13.46 -11.23
CA GLY A 149 -2.19 12.10 -11.78
C GLY A 149 -1.65 10.95 -10.91
N LYS A 150 -1.16 11.22 -9.70
CA LYS A 150 -0.75 10.17 -8.74
C LYS A 150 -1.77 10.05 -7.63
N ARG A 151 -2.30 8.85 -7.45
CA ARG A 151 -3.13 8.52 -6.29
C ARG A 151 -2.28 8.52 -5.03
N ARG A 152 -2.83 9.08 -3.95
CA ARG A 152 -2.20 9.09 -2.63
C ARG A 152 -3.20 8.68 -1.57
N LEU A 153 -2.73 7.97 -0.56
CA LEU A 153 -3.49 7.76 0.66
C LEU A 153 -3.55 9.07 1.44
N ILE A 154 -4.75 9.56 1.71
CA ILE A 154 -4.96 10.76 2.53
C ILE A 154 -4.94 10.32 3.99
N ILE A 155 -3.92 10.75 4.75
CA ILE A 155 -3.78 10.41 6.17
C ILE A 155 -4.26 11.63 6.97
N GLU A 156 -5.31 11.43 7.77
CA GLU A 156 -5.86 12.43 8.67
C GLU A 156 -5.35 12.16 10.09
N GLU A 157 -4.58 13.07 10.64
CA GLU A 157 -3.99 12.95 11.99
C GLU A 157 -4.80 13.68 13.07
N LYS A 158 -5.98 14.24 12.70
CA LYS A 158 -6.84 15.00 13.61
C LYS A 158 -8.19 14.34 13.80
#